data_34289213ded866c2232e776657aa5aa5
#
_entry.id   34289213ded866c2232e776657aa5aa5
#
_cell.length_a   1.000
_cell.length_b   1.000
_cell.length_c   1.000
_cell.angle_alpha   90.00
_cell.angle_beta   90.00
_cell.angle_gamma   90.00
#
_symmetry.space_group_name_H-M   'P 1'
#
loop_
_entity.id
_entity.type
_entity.pdbx_description
1 polymer ?
#
loop_
_entity_poly.entity_id
_entity_poly.type
_entity_poly.pdbx_seq_one_letter_code
_entity_poly.pdbx_strand_id
1 'polypeptide(L)'
;MIKYDFVVVGTGVSGLSFALEASKHGSVAVITKRASENSNTAWAQGGICCVADDDDSFESHIADTVDAGAGLCDHDVVKTIVESAPSAIEKMVNIGVQFDKNSLGKYELGKEGGHSQRRVLHSKDTTGKEISEKLICSAKESENIEIFEHHFAIDVITTEKLGISGTNEVAGIYVLNESTGEILTFRSDKVVLCTGGCGRVYLYTTNPNIATGDGLAMAYRAGAEISNMEFIQFHPTCLYHHELKNFLISEAVRGEGGKLIGKDGNEFMHKYDPRGSLAPRDIVARAIDHEIKKTGQPCVYVDIRHKSREYIEERFPNIYKTCLSVNIDPAIDPIPVVPAAHYQCGGVKTDVDGKTSINGLYAIGEVACTGLHGANRLASNSLLEGAVMAFRAVEKINTENKKNRPKNKNLIIPDWTSGEAEDVDELVVIYHNWDEIRRLMWDYVSIVRTNKRLKRAATRLLNLRKEVQEFYWNFKICSELLELRNLVDTASLVVNCAQKRKESRGLHYTLDFPDTKDSKEANNTITKFDRNSNASSES
;
A
#
# COMPACT_ATOMS: atom_id res chain seq x y z
N MET A 1 1.42 20.09 23.85
CA MET A 1 2.12 18.79 23.70
C MET A 1 1.24 17.68 24.29
N ILE A 2 0.90 16.65 23.50
CA ILE A 2 0.03 15.53 23.87
C ILE A 2 0.91 14.29 24.01
N LYS A 3 0.72 13.46 25.02
CA LYS A 3 1.59 12.32 25.31
C LYS A 3 0.82 11.00 25.28
N TYR A 4 1.35 10.02 24.53
CA TYR A 4 0.87 8.64 24.50
C TYR A 4 2.04 7.65 24.58
N ASP A 5 1.75 6.42 25.00
CA ASP A 5 2.73 5.33 24.98
C ASP A 5 3.01 4.88 23.56
N PHE A 6 1.97 4.90 22.69
CA PHE A 6 2.06 4.56 21.28
C PHE A 6 1.35 5.60 20.42
N VAL A 7 1.95 5.97 19.29
CA VAL A 7 1.30 6.76 18.24
C VAL A 7 1.27 5.93 16.97
N VAL A 8 0.06 5.65 16.47
CA VAL A 8 -0.21 4.86 15.28
C VAL A 8 -0.74 5.77 14.18
N VAL A 9 -0.15 5.72 12.99
CA VAL A 9 -0.59 6.54 11.84
C VAL A 9 -1.26 5.64 10.82
N GLY A 10 -2.59 5.75 10.70
CA GLY A 10 -3.43 5.00 9.77
C GLY A 10 -4.40 4.04 10.46
N THR A 11 -5.60 3.92 9.88
CA THR A 11 -6.76 3.13 10.36
C THR A 11 -7.07 1.91 9.48
N GLY A 12 -6.10 1.45 8.69
CA GLY A 12 -6.21 0.17 7.98
C GLY A 12 -6.08 -1.03 8.94
N VAL A 13 -6.17 -2.25 8.38
CA VAL A 13 -6.03 -3.51 9.15
C VAL A 13 -4.80 -3.53 10.05
N SER A 14 -3.65 -3.05 9.56
CA SER A 14 -2.40 -3.03 10.32
C SER A 14 -2.48 -2.09 11.53
N GLY A 15 -2.97 -0.86 11.32
CA GLY A 15 -3.01 0.17 12.37
C GLY A 15 -3.99 -0.16 13.48
N LEU A 16 -5.21 -0.57 13.12
CA LEU A 16 -6.24 -0.91 14.10
C LEU A 16 -5.93 -2.22 14.84
N SER A 17 -5.40 -3.25 14.15
CA SER A 17 -4.96 -4.48 14.83
C SER A 17 -3.80 -4.21 15.80
N PHE A 18 -2.85 -3.34 15.42
CA PHE A 18 -1.78 -2.90 16.32
C PHE A 18 -2.36 -2.13 17.52
N ALA A 19 -3.23 -1.15 17.27
CA ALA A 19 -3.80 -0.31 18.31
C ALA A 19 -4.58 -1.12 19.35
N LEU A 20 -5.42 -2.06 18.91
CA LEU A 20 -6.19 -2.96 19.77
C LEU A 20 -5.30 -3.86 20.64
N GLU A 21 -4.22 -4.37 20.07
CA GLU A 21 -3.29 -5.20 20.86
C GLU A 21 -2.44 -4.34 21.80
N ALA A 22 -1.95 -3.18 21.35
CA ALA A 22 -1.11 -2.25 22.13
C ALA A 22 -1.87 -1.59 23.29
N SER A 23 -3.18 -1.37 23.15
CA SER A 23 -4.04 -0.79 24.19
C SER A 23 -4.11 -1.61 25.48
N LYS A 24 -3.76 -2.89 25.41
CA LYS A 24 -3.59 -3.77 26.57
C LYS A 24 -2.35 -3.42 27.41
N HIS A 25 -1.46 -2.59 26.89
CA HIS A 25 -0.14 -2.30 27.46
C HIS A 25 0.13 -0.81 27.69
N GLY A 26 -0.73 0.08 27.20
CA GLY A 26 -0.59 1.52 27.37
C GLY A 26 -1.59 2.33 26.55
N SER A 27 -1.49 3.64 26.64
CA SER A 27 -2.32 4.58 25.89
C SER A 27 -1.90 4.65 24.43
N VAL A 28 -2.88 4.68 23.52
CA VAL A 28 -2.68 4.68 22.07
C VAL A 28 -3.40 5.85 21.41
N ALA A 29 -2.66 6.69 20.68
CA ALA A 29 -3.24 7.65 19.74
C ALA A 29 -3.24 7.04 18.34
N VAL A 30 -4.39 6.97 17.70
CA VAL A 30 -4.53 6.58 16.28
C VAL A 30 -4.82 7.82 15.46
N ILE A 31 -3.93 8.16 14.55
CA ILE A 31 -4.01 9.38 13.72
C ILE A 31 -4.42 8.99 12.32
N THR A 32 -5.47 9.63 11.80
CA THR A 32 -5.93 9.44 10.42
C THR A 32 -6.34 10.75 9.77
N LYS A 33 -5.86 10.99 8.54
CA LYS A 33 -6.10 12.22 7.79
C LYS A 33 -7.53 12.38 7.27
N ARG A 34 -8.32 11.32 7.31
CA ARG A 34 -9.76 11.33 6.93
C ARG A 34 -10.54 10.53 7.98
N ALA A 35 -11.83 10.34 7.75
CA ALA A 35 -12.64 9.46 8.59
C ALA A 35 -12.04 8.04 8.65
N SER A 36 -12.19 7.36 9.78
CA SER A 36 -11.54 6.06 10.06
C SER A 36 -11.92 4.94 9.10
N GLU A 37 -13.10 5.04 8.47
CA GLU A 37 -13.59 4.11 7.45
C GLU A 37 -12.84 4.21 6.11
N ASN A 38 -12.17 5.34 5.86
CA ASN A 38 -11.47 5.59 4.60
C ASN A 38 -10.08 4.93 4.62
N SER A 39 -10.00 3.68 4.18
CA SER A 39 -8.75 2.93 4.09
C SER A 39 -8.71 2.01 2.86
N ASN A 40 -7.50 1.64 2.40
CA ASN A 40 -7.35 0.60 1.38
C ASN A 40 -7.96 -0.73 1.85
N THR A 41 -7.92 -1.00 3.15
CA THR A 41 -8.54 -2.19 3.75
C THR A 41 -10.03 -2.24 3.46
N ALA A 42 -10.77 -1.15 3.72
CA ALA A 42 -12.21 -1.08 3.49
C ALA A 42 -12.61 -1.32 2.01
N TRP A 43 -11.70 -1.05 1.08
CA TRP A 43 -11.91 -1.24 -0.36
C TRP A 43 -11.47 -2.61 -0.88
N ALA A 44 -10.85 -3.45 -0.05
CA ALA A 44 -10.41 -4.77 -0.45
C ALA A 44 -11.60 -5.70 -0.70
N GLN A 45 -11.75 -6.16 -1.95
CA GLN A 45 -12.86 -7.01 -2.41
C GLN A 45 -12.53 -8.51 -2.26
N GLY A 46 -11.25 -8.88 -2.35
CA GLY A 46 -10.78 -10.27 -2.32
C GLY A 46 -10.92 -10.89 -0.93
N GLY A 47 -9.81 -11.29 -0.33
CA GLY A 47 -9.83 -11.91 0.98
C GLY A 47 -8.48 -11.87 1.68
N ILE A 48 -8.35 -12.72 2.69
CA ILE A 48 -7.12 -12.91 3.46
C ILE A 48 -6.70 -14.38 3.37
N CYS A 49 -5.42 -14.64 3.03
CA CYS A 49 -4.91 -15.99 2.90
C CYS A 49 -4.69 -16.65 4.26
N CYS A 50 -5.10 -17.89 4.40
CA CYS A 50 -4.78 -18.73 5.55
C CYS A 50 -4.90 -20.20 5.17
N VAL A 51 -3.96 -21.02 5.58
CA VAL A 51 -4.10 -22.49 5.52
C VAL A 51 -5.16 -22.90 6.55
N ALA A 52 -6.34 -23.29 6.08
CA ALA A 52 -7.51 -23.56 6.92
C ALA A 52 -8.24 -24.87 6.55
N ASP A 53 -7.75 -25.61 5.56
CA ASP A 53 -8.29 -26.92 5.14
C ASP A 53 -7.19 -27.97 5.14
N ASP A 54 -7.58 -29.22 5.34
CA ASP A 54 -6.69 -30.40 5.38
C ASP A 54 -6.01 -30.68 4.02
N ASP A 55 -6.60 -30.20 2.92
CA ASP A 55 -6.05 -30.32 1.56
C ASP A 55 -4.96 -29.30 1.23
N ASP A 56 -4.67 -28.35 2.12
CA ASP A 56 -3.65 -27.31 1.96
C ASP A 56 -2.53 -27.47 3.01
N SER A 57 -1.37 -26.85 2.78
CA SER A 57 -0.26 -26.87 3.71
C SER A 57 0.49 -25.53 3.74
N PHE A 58 1.22 -25.28 4.83
CA PHE A 58 2.09 -24.12 4.93
C PHE A 58 3.16 -24.12 3.84
N GLU A 59 3.73 -25.29 3.53
CA GLU A 59 4.74 -25.46 2.48
C GLU A 59 4.19 -25.05 1.12
N SER A 60 2.94 -25.43 0.82
CA SER A 60 2.25 -25.04 -0.43
C SER A 60 2.06 -23.51 -0.50
N HIS A 61 1.60 -22.87 0.59
CA HIS A 61 1.42 -21.42 0.62
C HIS A 61 2.76 -20.66 0.55
N ILE A 62 3.80 -21.15 1.23
CA ILE A 62 5.18 -20.62 1.15
C ILE A 62 5.70 -20.71 -0.28
N ALA A 63 5.55 -21.87 -0.93
CA ALA A 63 6.01 -22.07 -2.30
C ALA A 63 5.31 -21.12 -3.29
N ASP A 64 3.98 -20.97 -3.22
CA ASP A 64 3.23 -20.04 -4.06
C ASP A 64 3.68 -18.57 -3.83
N THR A 65 3.96 -18.20 -2.58
CA THR A 65 4.42 -16.84 -2.23
C THR A 65 5.81 -16.57 -2.79
N VAL A 66 6.73 -17.50 -2.66
CA VAL A 66 8.12 -17.40 -3.15
C VAL A 66 8.16 -17.36 -4.68
N ASP A 67 7.35 -18.19 -5.34
CA ASP A 67 7.23 -18.19 -6.81
C ASP A 67 6.72 -16.84 -7.31
N ALA A 68 5.65 -16.33 -6.72
CA ALA A 68 5.12 -15.01 -7.05
C ALA A 68 6.16 -13.89 -6.86
N GLY A 69 6.98 -13.96 -5.82
CA GLY A 69 7.99 -12.96 -5.47
C GLY A 69 9.23 -12.93 -6.37
N ALA A 70 9.29 -13.81 -7.38
CA ALA A 70 10.29 -13.81 -8.45
C ALA A 70 11.75 -13.77 -7.94
N GLY A 71 12.06 -14.53 -6.89
CA GLY A 71 13.42 -14.74 -6.37
C GLY A 71 13.94 -13.61 -5.47
N LEU A 72 13.09 -12.70 -4.98
CA LEU A 72 13.46 -11.63 -4.04
C LEU A 72 12.76 -11.74 -2.67
N CYS A 73 11.96 -12.79 -2.43
CA CYS A 73 11.40 -13.02 -1.12
C CYS A 73 12.48 -13.36 -0.09
N ASP A 74 12.27 -12.90 1.13
CA ASP A 74 12.96 -13.40 2.31
C ASP A 74 12.20 -14.64 2.82
N HIS A 75 12.83 -15.83 2.71
CA HIS A 75 12.20 -17.11 3.04
C HIS A 75 11.78 -17.21 4.52
N ASP A 76 12.57 -16.65 5.44
CA ASP A 76 12.27 -16.69 6.87
C ASP A 76 11.08 -15.79 7.19
N VAL A 77 10.98 -14.64 6.52
CA VAL A 77 9.81 -13.75 6.62
C VAL A 77 8.57 -14.42 6.05
N VAL A 78 8.66 -15.00 4.84
CA VAL A 78 7.54 -15.73 4.22
C VAL A 78 7.02 -16.82 5.15
N LYS A 79 7.93 -17.68 5.63
CA LYS A 79 7.60 -18.76 6.55
C LYS A 79 6.91 -18.24 7.82
N THR A 80 7.50 -17.22 8.45
CA THR A 80 6.98 -16.64 9.68
C THR A 80 5.56 -16.10 9.51
N ILE A 81 5.29 -15.36 8.42
CA ILE A 81 3.97 -14.77 8.18
C ILE A 81 2.94 -15.84 7.85
N VAL A 82 3.30 -16.80 7.01
CA VAL A 82 2.40 -17.89 6.61
C VAL A 82 2.03 -18.78 7.80
N GLU A 83 3.01 -19.19 8.61
CA GLU A 83 2.77 -20.03 9.79
C GLU A 83 2.00 -19.29 10.91
N SER A 84 2.10 -17.96 10.96
CA SER A 84 1.37 -17.13 11.94
C SER A 84 -0.07 -16.81 11.49
N ALA A 85 -0.45 -17.14 10.25
CA ALA A 85 -1.77 -16.81 9.69
C ALA A 85 -2.95 -17.34 10.54
N PRO A 86 -3.00 -18.61 10.96
CA PRO A 86 -4.12 -19.12 11.72
C PRO A 86 -4.35 -18.35 13.03
N SER A 87 -3.28 -18.03 13.76
CA SER A 87 -3.37 -17.26 15.01
C SER A 87 -3.86 -15.82 14.76
N ALA A 88 -3.41 -15.18 13.68
CA ALA A 88 -3.87 -13.84 13.32
C ALA A 88 -5.36 -13.82 12.94
N ILE A 89 -5.82 -14.83 12.18
CA ILE A 89 -7.24 -14.99 11.83
C ILE A 89 -8.08 -15.23 13.09
N GLU A 90 -7.64 -16.11 14.00
CA GLU A 90 -8.33 -16.35 15.26
C GLU A 90 -8.50 -15.05 16.08
N LYS A 91 -7.45 -14.25 16.20
CA LYS A 91 -7.54 -12.93 16.88
C LYS A 91 -8.55 -12.00 16.20
N MET A 92 -8.59 -11.96 14.85
CA MET A 92 -9.58 -11.16 14.11
C MET A 92 -11.02 -11.66 14.33
N VAL A 93 -11.23 -12.97 14.34
CA VAL A 93 -12.54 -13.58 14.64
C VAL A 93 -12.97 -13.25 16.07
N ASN A 94 -12.05 -13.29 17.03
CA ASN A 94 -12.31 -12.91 18.45
C ASN A 94 -12.68 -11.43 18.61
N ILE A 95 -12.21 -10.55 17.71
CA ILE A 95 -12.62 -9.13 17.62
C ILE A 95 -14.03 -9.01 17.01
N GLY A 96 -14.53 -10.05 16.34
CA GLY A 96 -15.88 -10.08 15.75
C GLY A 96 -15.92 -10.11 14.23
N VAL A 97 -14.79 -10.24 13.54
CA VAL A 97 -14.74 -10.38 12.07
C VAL A 97 -15.39 -11.70 11.66
N GLN A 98 -16.26 -11.66 10.66
CA GLN A 98 -17.00 -12.80 10.17
C GLN A 98 -16.58 -13.14 8.74
N PHE A 99 -16.15 -14.39 8.53
CA PHE A 99 -15.87 -14.96 7.22
C PHE A 99 -16.99 -15.92 6.82
N ASP A 100 -17.24 -16.04 5.52
CA ASP A 100 -18.28 -16.94 4.98
C ASP A 100 -17.97 -18.38 5.35
N LYS A 101 -19.05 -19.13 5.68
CA LYS A 101 -18.99 -20.55 6.05
C LYS A 101 -19.99 -21.34 5.21
N ASN A 102 -19.58 -22.55 4.85
CA ASN A 102 -20.44 -23.49 4.16
C ASN A 102 -21.49 -24.11 5.11
N SER A 103 -22.38 -24.91 4.58
CA SER A 103 -23.46 -25.59 5.35
C SER A 103 -22.97 -26.50 6.47
N LEU A 104 -21.69 -26.88 6.47
CA LEU A 104 -21.03 -27.70 7.50
C LEU A 104 -20.35 -26.86 8.58
N GLY A 105 -20.42 -25.53 8.50
CA GLY A 105 -19.77 -24.61 9.43
C GLY A 105 -18.25 -24.41 9.20
N LYS A 106 -17.67 -25.03 8.17
CA LYS A 106 -16.28 -24.78 7.74
C LYS A 106 -16.20 -23.51 6.90
N TYR A 107 -15.05 -22.82 6.92
CA TYR A 107 -14.83 -21.65 6.08
C TYR A 107 -15.00 -21.99 4.59
N GLU A 108 -15.67 -21.11 3.87
CA GLU A 108 -15.72 -21.15 2.41
C GLU A 108 -14.47 -20.47 1.87
N LEU A 109 -13.64 -21.23 1.13
CA LEU A 109 -12.34 -20.77 0.68
C LEU A 109 -12.35 -20.43 -0.81
N GLY A 110 -11.94 -19.21 -1.12
CA GLY A 110 -11.71 -18.74 -2.48
C GLY A 110 -10.35 -19.19 -3.03
N LYS A 111 -10.20 -19.11 -4.36
CA LYS A 111 -8.93 -19.24 -5.07
C LYS A 111 -8.69 -18.00 -5.93
N GLU A 112 -7.49 -17.44 -5.83
CA GLU A 112 -7.05 -16.31 -6.66
C GLU A 112 -5.82 -16.69 -7.49
N GLY A 113 -5.44 -15.85 -8.44
CA GLY A 113 -4.32 -16.11 -9.34
C GLY A 113 -2.98 -16.27 -8.59
N GLY A 114 -2.20 -17.25 -8.99
CA GLY A 114 -0.92 -17.60 -8.34
C GLY A 114 -1.05 -18.60 -7.18
N HIS A 115 -2.25 -18.86 -6.67
CA HIS A 115 -2.45 -19.88 -5.64
C HIS A 115 -2.62 -21.27 -6.23
N SER A 116 -1.91 -22.26 -5.69
CA SER A 116 -2.07 -23.68 -6.03
C SER A 116 -3.34 -24.27 -5.41
N GLN A 117 -3.72 -23.81 -4.20
CA GLN A 117 -4.86 -24.29 -3.42
C GLN A 117 -5.88 -23.18 -3.14
N ARG A 118 -7.09 -23.58 -2.69
CA ARG A 118 -8.09 -22.68 -2.14
C ARG A 118 -7.72 -22.36 -0.69
N ARG A 119 -7.37 -21.11 -0.38
CA ARG A 119 -6.98 -20.67 0.96
C ARG A 119 -7.37 -19.24 1.30
N VAL A 120 -8.20 -18.63 0.49
CA VAL A 120 -8.60 -17.23 0.69
C VAL A 120 -9.91 -17.18 1.45
N LEU A 121 -9.85 -16.77 2.73
CA LEU A 121 -11.04 -16.48 3.52
C LEU A 121 -11.65 -15.17 3.02
N HIS A 122 -12.97 -15.12 2.88
CA HIS A 122 -13.69 -13.98 2.35
C HIS A 122 -15.02 -13.75 3.05
N SER A 123 -15.57 -12.57 2.89
CA SER A 123 -16.96 -12.19 3.17
C SER A 123 -17.54 -11.61 1.89
N LYS A 124 -18.10 -12.48 1.03
CA LYS A 124 -18.54 -12.19 -0.34
C LYS A 124 -17.46 -11.46 -1.15
N ASP A 125 -17.77 -10.28 -1.69
CA ASP A 125 -16.85 -9.36 -2.40
C ASP A 125 -16.58 -8.08 -1.58
N THR A 126 -16.75 -8.13 -0.25
CA THR A 126 -16.62 -6.99 0.67
C THR A 126 -15.79 -7.33 1.92
N THR A 127 -14.87 -8.27 1.82
CA THR A 127 -14.07 -8.78 2.95
C THR A 127 -13.37 -7.66 3.72
N GLY A 128 -12.77 -6.72 3.02
CA GLY A 128 -12.07 -5.61 3.65
C GLY A 128 -12.98 -4.67 4.42
N LYS A 129 -14.21 -4.47 3.95
CA LYS A 129 -15.24 -3.68 4.63
C LYS A 129 -15.62 -4.33 5.95
N GLU A 130 -15.91 -5.64 5.95
CA GLU A 130 -16.20 -6.42 7.16
C GLU A 130 -15.08 -6.29 8.19
N ILE A 131 -13.83 -6.51 7.79
CA ILE A 131 -12.65 -6.38 8.66
C ILE A 131 -12.56 -4.96 9.23
N SER A 132 -12.68 -3.95 8.38
CA SER A 132 -12.53 -2.53 8.77
C SER A 132 -13.59 -2.12 9.78
N GLU A 133 -14.88 -2.44 9.53
CA GLU A 133 -15.99 -2.08 10.42
C GLU A 133 -15.83 -2.69 11.82
N LYS A 134 -15.45 -3.97 11.91
CA LYS A 134 -15.27 -4.65 13.21
C LYS A 134 -14.09 -4.08 14.00
N LEU A 135 -12.95 -3.85 13.33
CA LEU A 135 -11.78 -3.27 13.98
C LEU A 135 -12.04 -1.84 14.47
N ILE A 136 -12.74 -1.00 13.67
CA ILE A 136 -13.10 0.36 14.06
C ILE A 136 -14.04 0.36 15.27
N CYS A 137 -15.08 -0.50 15.25
CA CYS A 137 -16.03 -0.61 16.35
C CYS A 137 -15.29 -0.95 17.65
N SER A 138 -14.48 -2.01 17.64
CA SER A 138 -13.71 -2.44 18.81
C SER A 138 -12.69 -1.38 19.28
N ALA A 139 -12.08 -0.64 18.35
CA ALA A 139 -11.16 0.43 18.72
C ALA A 139 -11.87 1.62 19.38
N LYS A 140 -13.06 1.98 18.93
CA LYS A 140 -13.90 3.03 19.52
C LYS A 140 -14.45 2.65 20.91
N GLU A 141 -14.59 1.36 21.18
CA GLU A 141 -15.04 0.85 22.50
C GLU A 141 -13.90 0.75 23.53
N SER A 142 -12.64 0.86 23.12
CA SER A 142 -11.48 0.73 24.00
C SER A 142 -11.17 2.05 24.71
N GLU A 143 -11.16 2.07 26.05
CA GLU A 143 -10.82 3.24 26.86
C GLU A 143 -9.35 3.71 26.70
N ASN A 144 -8.46 2.85 26.21
CA ASN A 144 -7.04 3.14 26.03
C ASN A 144 -6.68 3.57 24.60
N ILE A 145 -7.67 3.67 23.69
CA ILE A 145 -7.46 4.12 22.29
C ILE A 145 -8.21 5.42 22.07
N GLU A 146 -7.50 6.43 21.57
CA GLU A 146 -8.10 7.67 21.08
C GLU A 146 -7.83 7.82 19.58
N ILE A 147 -8.90 7.96 18.79
CA ILE A 147 -8.81 8.11 17.33
C ILE A 147 -8.96 9.57 16.97
N PHE A 148 -7.93 10.13 16.36
CA PHE A 148 -7.86 11.50 15.84
C PHE A 148 -8.17 11.49 14.34
N GLU A 149 -9.45 11.64 13.99
CA GLU A 149 -9.89 11.79 12.61
C GLU A 149 -9.62 13.20 12.10
N HIS A 150 -9.40 13.36 10.78
CA HIS A 150 -9.04 14.65 10.16
C HIS A 150 -7.77 15.26 10.77
N HIS A 151 -6.82 14.38 11.09
CA HIS A 151 -5.52 14.75 11.61
C HIS A 151 -4.43 14.19 10.71
N PHE A 152 -3.68 15.08 10.06
CA PHE A 152 -2.66 14.71 9.08
C PHE A 152 -1.28 14.65 9.73
N ALA A 153 -0.65 13.49 9.74
CA ALA A 153 0.72 13.32 10.24
C ALA A 153 1.73 13.97 9.27
N ILE A 154 2.47 14.97 9.73
CA ILE A 154 3.37 15.80 8.91
C ILE A 154 4.75 15.15 8.79
N ASP A 155 5.44 14.99 9.92
CA ASP A 155 6.80 14.46 9.97
C ASP A 155 7.11 13.81 11.33
N VAL A 156 7.87 12.72 11.30
CA VAL A 156 8.42 12.07 12.50
C VAL A 156 9.52 12.94 13.10
N ILE A 157 9.43 13.19 14.39
CA ILE A 157 10.43 13.91 15.18
C ILE A 157 11.45 12.89 15.68
N THR A 158 12.72 13.09 15.33
CA THR A 158 13.81 12.21 15.74
C THR A 158 14.90 12.99 16.46
N THR A 159 15.70 12.33 17.29
CA THR A 159 16.85 12.93 17.99
C THR A 159 17.82 13.58 17.03
N GLU A 160 18.03 13.00 15.85
CA GLU A 160 18.89 13.57 14.81
C GLU A 160 18.32 14.88 14.24
N LYS A 161 16.98 14.95 14.00
CA LYS A 161 16.33 16.21 13.56
C LYS A 161 16.38 17.30 14.63
N LEU A 162 16.45 16.92 15.90
CA LEU A 162 16.59 17.85 17.03
C LEU A 162 18.06 18.25 17.28
N GLY A 163 19.00 17.81 16.43
CA GLY A 163 20.43 18.13 16.57
C GLY A 163 21.12 17.38 17.73
N ILE A 164 20.51 16.31 18.24
CA ILE A 164 21.07 15.52 19.33
C ILE A 164 21.98 14.45 18.76
N SER A 165 23.22 14.45 19.17
CA SER A 165 24.22 13.46 18.74
C SER A 165 23.95 12.08 19.33
N GLY A 166 24.27 11.02 18.58
CA GLY A 166 24.15 9.63 19.01
C GLY A 166 23.26 8.81 18.07
N THR A 167 22.61 7.80 18.59
CA THR A 167 21.69 6.95 17.83
C THR A 167 20.44 7.74 17.45
N ASN A 168 20.02 7.65 16.19
CA ASN A 168 18.77 8.26 15.74
C ASN A 168 17.57 7.51 16.32
N GLU A 169 16.78 8.19 17.15
CA GLU A 169 15.66 7.64 17.91
C GLU A 169 14.42 8.54 17.73
N VAL A 170 13.23 7.93 17.76
CA VAL A 170 11.96 8.66 17.72
C VAL A 170 11.71 9.40 19.02
N ALA A 171 11.19 10.62 18.92
CA ALA A 171 10.76 11.46 20.02
C ALA A 171 9.26 11.78 19.97
N GLY A 172 8.66 11.72 18.78
CA GLY A 172 7.25 12.04 18.54
C GLY A 172 6.93 12.28 17.07
N ILE A 173 5.83 12.98 16.85
CA ILE A 173 5.34 13.32 15.50
C ILE A 173 4.60 14.67 15.52
N TYR A 174 4.75 15.48 14.47
CA TYR A 174 3.91 16.64 14.23
C TYR A 174 2.68 16.25 13.42
N VAL A 175 1.53 16.81 13.79
CA VAL A 175 0.22 16.46 13.23
C VAL A 175 -0.60 17.72 13.00
N LEU A 176 -1.07 17.92 11.79
CA LEU A 176 -2.01 18.98 11.43
C LEU A 176 -3.42 18.56 11.81
N ASN A 177 -4.12 19.35 12.61
CA ASN A 177 -5.57 19.27 12.77
C ASN A 177 -6.21 20.03 11.59
N GLU A 178 -6.81 19.32 10.64
CA GLU A 178 -7.38 19.92 9.43
C GLU A 178 -8.57 20.86 9.73
N SER A 179 -9.27 20.64 10.84
CA SER A 179 -10.44 21.43 11.20
C SER A 179 -10.08 22.80 11.76
N THR A 180 -8.94 22.90 12.48
CA THR A 180 -8.50 24.14 13.13
C THR A 180 -7.30 24.80 12.44
N GLY A 181 -6.57 24.07 11.59
CA GLY A 181 -5.29 24.48 11.03
C GLY A 181 -4.13 24.45 12.04
N GLU A 182 -4.36 24.02 13.28
CA GLU A 182 -3.34 23.96 14.32
C GLU A 182 -2.43 22.72 14.11
N ILE A 183 -1.13 22.91 14.33
CA ILE A 183 -0.17 21.80 14.30
C ILE A 183 0.13 21.36 15.73
N LEU A 184 -0.26 20.13 16.03
CA LEU A 184 -0.13 19.49 17.32
C LEU A 184 1.16 18.67 17.40
N THR A 185 1.79 18.68 18.58
CA THR A 185 2.96 17.85 18.88
C THR A 185 2.55 16.66 19.71
N PHE A 186 2.57 15.46 19.11
CA PHE A 186 2.38 14.19 19.80
C PHE A 186 3.73 13.62 20.24
N ARG A 187 3.92 13.44 21.55
CA ARG A 187 5.12 12.85 22.12
C ARG A 187 4.94 11.36 22.33
N SER A 188 5.81 10.58 21.74
CA SER A 188 5.93 9.14 21.98
C SER A 188 7.33 8.67 21.56
N ASP A 189 7.87 7.68 22.26
CA ASP A 189 9.08 6.96 21.83
C ASP A 189 8.76 5.74 20.95
N LYS A 190 7.50 5.56 20.58
CA LYS A 190 6.98 4.51 19.69
C LYS A 190 6.00 5.11 18.68
N VAL A 191 6.48 5.32 17.46
CA VAL A 191 5.65 5.75 16.33
C VAL A 191 5.56 4.61 15.32
N VAL A 192 4.32 4.25 14.95
CA VAL A 192 4.02 3.11 14.07
C VAL A 192 3.33 3.61 12.82
N LEU A 193 3.98 3.49 11.68
CA LEU A 193 3.45 3.88 10.38
C LEU A 193 2.65 2.72 9.78
N CYS A 194 1.35 2.92 9.59
CA CYS A 194 0.38 1.99 9.02
C CYS A 194 -0.41 2.65 7.89
N THR A 195 0.26 3.49 7.11
CA THR A 195 -0.35 4.45 6.18
C THR A 195 -0.74 3.86 4.83
N GLY A 196 -0.52 2.56 4.61
CA GLY A 196 -0.76 1.93 3.31
C GLY A 196 0.24 2.37 2.24
N GLY A 197 -0.14 2.19 0.98
CA GLY A 197 0.74 2.41 -0.16
C GLY A 197 0.62 3.79 -0.81
N CYS A 198 1.05 3.88 -2.07
CA CYS A 198 1.22 5.12 -2.81
C CYS A 198 0.55 5.11 -4.20
N GLY A 199 -0.53 4.37 -4.40
CA GLY A 199 -1.14 4.23 -5.73
C GLY A 199 -1.53 5.55 -6.39
N ARG A 200 -1.79 6.61 -5.61
CA ARG A 200 -2.13 7.96 -6.11
C ARG A 200 -0.97 8.66 -6.83
N VAL A 201 0.23 8.14 -6.75
CA VAL A 201 1.37 8.59 -7.58
C VAL A 201 1.09 8.37 -9.08
N TYR A 202 0.18 7.47 -9.43
CA TYR A 202 -0.21 7.18 -10.81
C TYR A 202 -1.59 7.75 -11.17
N LEU A 203 -1.79 8.02 -12.45
CA LEU A 203 -3.04 8.57 -12.98
C LEU A 203 -4.22 7.61 -12.75
N TYR A 204 -4.02 6.32 -13.03
CA TYR A 204 -5.00 5.26 -12.78
C TYR A 204 -4.56 4.39 -11.61
N THR A 205 -5.43 4.26 -10.62
CA THR A 205 -5.21 3.43 -9.43
C THR A 205 -6.52 2.89 -8.91
N THR A 206 -6.48 1.70 -8.32
CA THR A 206 -7.62 1.11 -7.59
C THR A 206 -7.69 1.58 -6.14
N ASN A 207 -6.71 2.37 -5.70
CA ASN A 207 -6.67 2.85 -4.33
C ASN A 207 -7.56 4.09 -4.13
N PRO A 208 -8.12 4.28 -2.93
CA PRO A 208 -8.80 5.51 -2.56
C PRO A 208 -7.87 6.74 -2.60
N ASN A 209 -8.45 7.92 -2.52
CA ASN A 209 -7.71 9.18 -2.66
C ASN A 209 -6.66 9.42 -1.57
N ILE A 210 -6.68 8.65 -0.49
CA ILE A 210 -5.75 8.74 0.64
C ILE A 210 -4.39 8.07 0.42
N ALA A 211 -4.22 7.25 -0.62
CA ALA A 211 -3.00 6.46 -0.86
C ALA A 211 -1.89 7.29 -1.52
N THR A 212 -1.38 8.28 -0.82
CA THR A 212 -0.40 9.30 -1.29
C THR A 212 1.04 9.03 -0.85
N GLY A 213 1.31 7.90 -0.16
CA GLY A 213 2.65 7.52 0.27
C GLY A 213 3.17 8.28 1.50
N ASP A 214 2.28 8.78 2.36
CA ASP A 214 2.62 9.69 3.45
C ASP A 214 3.63 9.10 4.43
N GLY A 215 3.39 7.90 4.95
CA GLY A 215 4.31 7.25 5.89
C GLY A 215 5.65 6.91 5.26
N LEU A 216 5.66 6.52 3.97
CA LEU A 216 6.89 6.30 3.23
C LEU A 216 7.73 7.58 3.15
N ALA A 217 7.12 8.71 2.76
CA ALA A 217 7.79 9.99 2.65
C ALA A 217 8.28 10.48 4.03
N MET A 218 7.45 10.35 5.08
CA MET A 218 7.85 10.69 6.46
C MET A 218 9.05 9.86 6.94
N ALA A 219 9.02 8.54 6.73
CA ALA A 219 10.11 7.64 7.10
C ALA A 219 11.41 7.98 6.33
N TYR A 220 11.30 8.24 5.02
CA TYR A 220 12.41 8.68 4.19
C TYR A 220 13.04 9.97 4.73
N ARG A 221 12.25 11.01 4.98
CA ARG A 221 12.74 12.29 5.54
C ARG A 221 13.26 12.18 6.98
N ALA A 222 12.84 11.15 7.71
CA ALA A 222 13.41 10.82 9.02
C ALA A 222 14.76 10.10 8.92
N GLY A 223 15.18 9.65 7.73
CA GLY A 223 16.43 8.95 7.48
C GLY A 223 16.31 7.42 7.58
N ALA A 224 15.11 6.84 7.52
CA ALA A 224 14.92 5.40 7.44
C ALA A 224 15.38 4.85 6.08
N GLU A 225 15.79 3.58 6.06
CA GLU A 225 16.08 2.87 4.81
C GLU A 225 14.78 2.54 4.08
N ILE A 226 14.75 2.87 2.77
CA ILE A 226 13.65 2.56 1.85
C ILE A 226 14.14 1.52 0.85
N SER A 227 13.32 0.53 0.55
CA SER A 227 13.71 -0.59 -0.32
C SER A 227 12.66 -0.88 -1.39
N ASN A 228 13.13 -1.28 -2.59
CA ASN A 228 12.36 -1.95 -3.63
C ASN A 228 11.16 -1.13 -4.19
N MET A 229 11.23 0.19 -4.18
CA MET A 229 10.13 1.06 -4.61
C MET A 229 9.75 0.93 -6.09
N GLU A 230 10.59 0.34 -6.92
CA GLU A 230 10.29 0.04 -8.32
C GLU A 230 9.22 -1.03 -8.53
N PHE A 231 8.91 -1.83 -7.50
CA PHE A 231 7.92 -2.91 -7.58
C PHE A 231 6.52 -2.42 -7.19
N ILE A 232 5.88 -1.74 -8.12
CA ILE A 232 4.47 -1.34 -8.02
C ILE A 232 3.63 -2.33 -8.82
N GLN A 233 2.72 -3.03 -8.16
CA GLN A 233 1.79 -3.95 -8.80
C GLN A 233 0.66 -3.17 -9.47
N PHE A 234 0.45 -3.42 -10.74
CA PHE A 234 -0.72 -2.93 -11.48
C PHE A 234 -1.76 -4.06 -11.52
N HIS A 235 -2.96 -3.77 -11.02
CA HIS A 235 -4.08 -4.69 -11.21
C HIS A 235 -4.54 -4.62 -12.66
N PRO A 236 -4.71 -5.77 -13.34
CA PRO A 236 -5.02 -5.78 -14.77
C PRO A 236 -6.36 -5.16 -15.12
N THR A 237 -7.34 -5.26 -14.22
CA THR A 237 -8.76 -5.03 -14.52
C THR A 237 -9.39 -4.02 -13.56
N CYS A 238 -9.09 -2.73 -13.76
CA CYS A 238 -9.83 -1.60 -13.20
C CYS A 238 -10.91 -1.17 -14.20
N LEU A 239 -12.12 -0.86 -13.71
CA LEU A 239 -13.21 -0.39 -14.58
C LEU A 239 -12.77 0.88 -15.33
N TYR A 240 -12.87 0.85 -16.64
CA TYR A 240 -12.63 2.02 -17.47
C TYR A 240 -13.93 2.80 -17.62
N HIS A 241 -14.08 3.88 -16.83
CA HIS A 241 -15.22 4.78 -16.89
C HIS A 241 -14.82 6.21 -16.51
N HIS A 242 -15.49 7.22 -17.07
CA HIS A 242 -15.15 8.63 -16.85
C HIS A 242 -15.38 9.08 -15.40
N GLU A 243 -16.41 8.58 -14.75
CA GLU A 243 -16.79 8.95 -13.39
C GLU A 243 -16.19 8.01 -12.34
N LEU A 244 -16.17 6.71 -12.62
CA LEU A 244 -15.67 5.67 -11.70
C LEU A 244 -14.25 5.24 -12.06
N LYS A 245 -13.27 6.11 -11.78
CA LYS A 245 -11.87 5.89 -12.18
C LYS A 245 -11.09 4.87 -11.35
N ASN A 246 -11.61 4.43 -10.20
CA ASN A 246 -10.87 3.64 -9.23
C ASN A 246 -11.53 2.28 -8.92
N PHE A 247 -12.63 1.94 -9.59
CA PHE A 247 -13.39 0.75 -9.23
C PHE A 247 -12.72 -0.53 -9.74
N LEU A 248 -12.41 -1.43 -8.82
CA LEU A 248 -11.76 -2.70 -9.10
C LEU A 248 -12.78 -3.71 -9.65
N ILE A 249 -12.49 -4.30 -10.82
CA ILE A 249 -13.11 -5.56 -11.25
C ILE A 249 -12.23 -6.69 -10.73
N SER A 250 -12.66 -7.32 -9.65
CA SER A 250 -11.88 -8.32 -8.90
C SER A 250 -11.32 -9.41 -9.81
N GLU A 251 -10.16 -9.93 -9.44
CA GLU A 251 -9.55 -11.10 -10.09
C GLU A 251 -10.44 -12.35 -10.00
N ALA A 252 -11.29 -12.43 -8.96
CA ALA A 252 -12.27 -13.50 -8.81
C ALA A 252 -13.20 -13.62 -10.03
N VAL A 253 -13.51 -12.51 -10.73
CA VAL A 253 -14.29 -12.56 -11.99
C VAL A 253 -13.59 -13.39 -13.06
N ARG A 254 -12.25 -13.25 -13.18
CA ARG A 254 -11.43 -14.10 -14.08
C ARG A 254 -11.30 -15.52 -13.54
N GLY A 255 -11.23 -15.67 -12.22
CA GLY A 255 -11.24 -16.97 -11.52
C GLY A 255 -12.50 -17.78 -11.80
N GLU A 256 -13.66 -17.13 -11.95
CA GLU A 256 -14.93 -17.75 -12.32
C GLU A 256 -15.10 -17.90 -13.85
N GLY A 257 -14.03 -17.74 -14.60
CA GLY A 257 -13.98 -17.99 -16.05
C GLY A 257 -14.12 -16.73 -16.91
N GLY A 258 -14.07 -15.54 -16.35
CA GLY A 258 -14.08 -14.28 -17.10
C GLY A 258 -12.87 -14.20 -18.04
N LYS A 259 -13.10 -13.86 -19.32
CA LYS A 259 -12.12 -13.85 -20.40
C LYS A 259 -11.73 -12.42 -20.77
N LEU A 260 -10.43 -12.21 -21.01
CA LEU A 260 -9.93 -10.93 -21.54
C LEU A 260 -10.05 -10.91 -23.06
N ILE A 261 -10.84 -9.98 -23.57
CA ILE A 261 -11.12 -9.82 -25.00
C ILE A 261 -10.78 -8.41 -25.49
N GLY A 262 -10.40 -8.32 -26.77
CA GLY A 262 -10.25 -7.06 -27.47
C GLY A 262 -11.60 -6.46 -27.88
N LYS A 263 -11.58 -5.27 -28.51
CA LYS A 263 -12.78 -4.63 -29.09
C LYS A 263 -13.44 -5.49 -30.19
N ASP A 264 -12.66 -6.33 -30.83
CA ASP A 264 -13.11 -7.29 -31.84
C ASP A 264 -13.82 -8.53 -31.25
N GLY A 265 -13.91 -8.63 -29.93
CA GLY A 265 -14.51 -9.77 -29.22
C GLY A 265 -13.60 -11.00 -29.10
N ASN A 266 -12.37 -10.95 -29.59
CA ASN A 266 -11.45 -12.08 -29.57
C ASN A 266 -10.60 -12.09 -28.30
N GLU A 267 -10.42 -13.30 -27.71
CA GLU A 267 -9.46 -13.51 -26.64
C GLU A 267 -8.03 -13.29 -27.12
N PHE A 268 -7.21 -12.57 -26.37
CA PHE A 268 -5.83 -12.27 -26.74
C PHE A 268 -4.78 -12.86 -25.79
N MET A 269 -5.13 -13.22 -24.57
CA MET A 269 -4.16 -13.62 -23.54
C MET A 269 -3.29 -14.83 -23.90
N HIS A 270 -3.83 -15.80 -24.62
CA HIS A 270 -3.07 -17.00 -25.05
C HIS A 270 -1.89 -16.70 -25.98
N LYS A 271 -1.81 -15.48 -26.55
CA LYS A 271 -0.64 -15.02 -27.31
C LYS A 271 0.55 -14.67 -26.41
N TYR A 272 0.29 -14.42 -25.11
CA TYR A 272 1.26 -13.95 -24.14
C TYR A 272 1.62 -15.00 -23.09
N ASP A 273 0.64 -15.81 -22.67
CA ASP A 273 0.84 -16.86 -21.66
C ASP A 273 -0.16 -18.01 -21.86
N PRO A 274 0.28 -19.29 -21.77
CA PRO A 274 -0.58 -20.45 -21.95
C PRO A 274 -1.70 -20.55 -20.90
N ARG A 275 -1.54 -19.94 -19.72
CA ARG A 275 -2.57 -19.87 -18.67
C ARG A 275 -3.72 -18.92 -19.01
N GLY A 276 -3.60 -18.17 -20.11
CA GLY A 276 -4.64 -17.23 -20.57
C GLY A 276 -4.95 -16.16 -19.54
N SER A 277 -6.24 -15.88 -19.32
CA SER A 277 -6.71 -14.82 -18.42
C SER A 277 -6.41 -15.07 -16.93
N LEU A 278 -5.93 -16.28 -16.57
CA LEU A 278 -5.49 -16.65 -15.22
C LEU A 278 -3.96 -16.58 -15.03
N ALA A 279 -3.22 -16.06 -16.00
CA ALA A 279 -1.79 -15.76 -15.83
C ALA A 279 -1.56 -14.78 -14.68
N PRO A 280 -0.36 -14.72 -14.06
CA PRO A 280 0.00 -13.75 -13.04
C PRO A 280 -0.29 -12.31 -13.44
N ARG A 281 -0.61 -11.46 -12.46
CA ARG A 281 -1.07 -10.07 -12.69
C ARG A 281 -0.11 -9.24 -13.53
N ASP A 282 1.19 -9.39 -13.32
CA ASP A 282 2.23 -8.67 -14.07
C ASP A 282 2.21 -9.03 -15.56
N ILE A 283 2.04 -10.31 -15.90
CA ILE A 283 1.94 -10.79 -17.29
C ILE A 283 0.65 -10.24 -17.92
N VAL A 284 -0.48 -10.37 -17.22
CA VAL A 284 -1.77 -9.88 -17.72
C VAL A 284 -1.76 -8.37 -17.93
N ALA A 285 -1.21 -7.60 -16.96
CA ALA A 285 -1.12 -6.15 -17.07
C ALA A 285 -0.24 -5.71 -18.26
N ARG A 286 0.91 -6.38 -18.47
CA ARG A 286 1.77 -6.13 -19.65
C ARG A 286 1.07 -6.45 -20.95
N ALA A 287 0.33 -7.56 -21.00
CA ALA A 287 -0.42 -7.95 -22.19
C ALA A 287 -1.50 -6.93 -22.55
N ILE A 288 -2.25 -6.46 -21.55
CA ILE A 288 -3.28 -5.42 -21.75
C ILE A 288 -2.64 -4.09 -22.19
N ASP A 289 -1.57 -3.65 -21.54
CA ASP A 289 -0.83 -2.44 -21.92
C ASP A 289 -0.33 -2.52 -23.38
N HIS A 290 0.17 -3.70 -23.78
CA HIS A 290 0.60 -3.93 -25.15
C HIS A 290 -0.58 -3.87 -26.15
N GLU A 291 -1.69 -4.54 -25.87
CA GLU A 291 -2.87 -4.55 -26.75
C GLU A 291 -3.49 -3.16 -26.88
N ILE A 292 -3.60 -2.39 -25.79
CA ILE A 292 -4.06 -1.00 -25.80
C ILE A 292 -3.16 -0.14 -26.72
N LYS A 293 -1.84 -0.21 -26.54
CA LYS A 293 -0.88 0.57 -27.34
C LYS A 293 -0.85 0.15 -28.80
N LYS A 294 -0.96 -1.15 -29.07
CA LYS A 294 -0.96 -1.71 -30.42
C LYS A 294 -2.22 -1.34 -31.22
N THR A 295 -3.36 -1.39 -30.55
CA THR A 295 -4.66 -1.17 -31.20
C THR A 295 -5.10 0.29 -31.21
N GLY A 296 -4.50 1.13 -30.36
CA GLY A 296 -4.93 2.52 -30.13
C GLY A 296 -6.28 2.63 -29.39
N GLN A 297 -6.80 1.51 -28.86
CA GLN A 297 -8.03 1.53 -28.09
C GLN A 297 -7.78 2.03 -26.66
N PRO A 298 -8.75 2.69 -26.01
CA PRO A 298 -8.57 3.21 -24.66
C PRO A 298 -8.65 2.13 -23.58
N CYS A 299 -9.22 0.95 -23.86
CA CYS A 299 -9.42 -0.15 -22.92
C CYS A 299 -9.50 -1.51 -23.64
N VAL A 300 -9.46 -2.57 -22.85
CA VAL A 300 -9.87 -3.94 -23.23
C VAL A 300 -11.10 -4.32 -22.40
N TYR A 301 -11.60 -5.55 -22.53
CA TYR A 301 -12.83 -5.95 -21.86
C TYR A 301 -12.66 -7.27 -21.10
N VAL A 302 -13.38 -7.40 -19.97
CA VAL A 302 -13.61 -8.68 -19.28
C VAL A 302 -15.00 -9.20 -19.66
N ASP A 303 -15.06 -10.37 -20.27
CA ASP A 303 -16.29 -11.04 -20.70
C ASP A 303 -16.64 -12.18 -19.75
N ILE A 304 -17.75 -12.06 -19.00
CA ILE A 304 -18.31 -13.08 -18.11
C ILE A 304 -19.73 -13.48 -18.52
N ARG A 305 -20.20 -13.09 -19.68
CA ARG A 305 -21.56 -13.32 -20.19
C ARG A 305 -21.93 -14.81 -20.39
N HIS A 306 -20.98 -15.72 -20.26
CA HIS A 306 -21.25 -17.18 -20.22
C HIS A 306 -21.90 -17.63 -18.90
N LYS A 307 -21.91 -16.78 -17.87
CA LYS A 307 -22.63 -17.01 -16.61
C LYS A 307 -24.01 -16.38 -16.65
N SER A 308 -24.97 -16.96 -15.92
CA SER A 308 -26.30 -16.37 -15.82
C SER A 308 -26.29 -15.06 -15.01
N ARG A 309 -27.28 -14.21 -15.23
CA ARG A 309 -27.47 -12.96 -14.48
C ARG A 309 -27.54 -13.23 -12.98
N GLU A 310 -28.32 -14.22 -12.58
CA GLU A 310 -28.54 -14.58 -11.18
C GLU A 310 -27.21 -15.00 -10.52
N TYR A 311 -26.38 -15.77 -11.24
CA TYR A 311 -25.04 -16.14 -10.75
C TYR A 311 -24.15 -14.92 -10.56
N ILE A 312 -24.11 -13.99 -11.53
CA ILE A 312 -23.26 -12.82 -11.45
C ILE A 312 -23.70 -11.91 -10.29
N GLU A 313 -25.00 -11.72 -10.12
CA GLU A 313 -25.62 -10.89 -9.07
C GLU A 313 -25.37 -11.49 -7.67
N GLU A 314 -25.50 -12.79 -7.50
CA GLU A 314 -25.27 -13.48 -6.23
C GLU A 314 -23.78 -13.51 -5.85
N ARG A 315 -22.92 -13.84 -6.82
CA ARG A 315 -21.48 -14.04 -6.57
C ARG A 315 -20.71 -12.72 -6.47
N PHE A 316 -21.12 -11.70 -7.22
CA PHE A 316 -20.45 -10.39 -7.33
C PHE A 316 -21.44 -9.23 -7.16
N PRO A 317 -22.19 -9.12 -6.05
CA PRO A 317 -23.27 -8.16 -5.88
C PRO A 317 -22.80 -6.71 -6.00
N ASN A 318 -21.63 -6.40 -5.44
CA ASN A 318 -21.06 -5.05 -5.49
C ASN A 318 -20.58 -4.68 -6.91
N ILE A 319 -19.87 -5.59 -7.59
CA ILE A 319 -19.44 -5.37 -8.99
C ILE A 319 -20.65 -5.20 -9.89
N TYR A 320 -21.64 -6.09 -9.78
CA TYR A 320 -22.88 -6.03 -10.58
C TYR A 320 -23.61 -4.69 -10.39
N LYS A 321 -23.88 -4.31 -9.14
CA LYS A 321 -24.55 -3.04 -8.80
C LYS A 321 -23.75 -1.82 -9.32
N THR A 322 -22.45 -1.82 -9.17
CA THR A 322 -21.59 -0.71 -9.60
C THR A 322 -21.56 -0.58 -11.11
N CYS A 323 -21.43 -1.69 -11.85
CA CYS A 323 -21.50 -1.66 -13.31
C CYS A 323 -22.87 -1.15 -13.79
N LEU A 324 -23.97 -1.61 -13.20
CA LEU A 324 -25.31 -1.10 -13.54
C LEU A 324 -25.46 0.40 -13.29
N SER A 325 -24.84 0.94 -12.25
CA SER A 325 -24.92 2.38 -11.95
C SER A 325 -24.29 3.27 -13.03
N VAL A 326 -23.48 2.70 -13.90
CA VAL A 326 -22.84 3.37 -15.06
C VAL A 326 -23.32 2.79 -16.40
N ASN A 327 -24.50 2.18 -16.42
CA ASN A 327 -25.17 1.62 -17.60
C ASN A 327 -24.38 0.48 -18.30
N ILE A 328 -23.62 -0.31 -17.53
CA ILE A 328 -22.95 -1.52 -18.01
C ILE A 328 -23.62 -2.71 -17.32
N ASP A 329 -24.23 -3.61 -18.08
CA ASP A 329 -24.83 -4.83 -17.53
C ASP A 329 -23.90 -6.03 -17.79
N PRO A 330 -23.18 -6.55 -16.76
CA PRO A 330 -22.21 -7.63 -16.95
C PRO A 330 -22.78 -8.94 -17.51
N ALA A 331 -24.11 -9.11 -17.46
CA ALA A 331 -24.78 -10.28 -18.06
C ALA A 331 -25.01 -10.11 -19.58
N ILE A 332 -24.92 -8.89 -20.10
CA ILE A 332 -25.19 -8.54 -21.50
C ILE A 332 -23.94 -7.93 -22.15
N ASP A 333 -23.24 -7.06 -21.41
CA ASP A 333 -22.12 -6.28 -21.91
C ASP A 333 -20.79 -6.78 -21.35
N PRO A 334 -19.72 -6.89 -22.14
CA PRO A 334 -18.39 -7.10 -21.59
C PRO A 334 -17.93 -5.84 -20.86
N ILE A 335 -17.33 -6.02 -19.68
CA ILE A 335 -16.92 -4.94 -18.76
C ILE A 335 -15.65 -4.27 -19.29
N PRO A 336 -15.64 -2.97 -19.62
CA PRO A 336 -14.44 -2.27 -20.07
C PRO A 336 -13.42 -2.09 -18.93
N VAL A 337 -12.15 -2.45 -19.17
CA VAL A 337 -11.11 -2.44 -18.15
C VAL A 337 -9.78 -1.91 -18.66
N VAL A 338 -9.00 -1.33 -17.72
CA VAL A 338 -7.61 -0.88 -17.92
C VAL A 338 -6.76 -1.34 -16.75
N PRO A 339 -5.43 -1.51 -16.91
CA PRO A 339 -4.55 -1.69 -15.79
C PRO A 339 -4.54 -0.44 -14.90
N ALA A 340 -4.36 -0.63 -13.58
CA ALA A 340 -4.26 0.48 -12.63
C ALA A 340 -3.30 0.12 -11.50
N ALA A 341 -2.55 1.11 -10.98
CA ALA A 341 -1.71 0.92 -9.80
C ALA A 341 -2.55 0.40 -8.64
N HIS A 342 -2.08 -0.67 -7.98
CA HIS A 342 -2.89 -1.42 -7.03
C HIS A 342 -2.21 -1.65 -5.69
N TYR A 343 -0.95 -2.08 -5.69
CA TYR A 343 -0.22 -2.42 -4.49
C TYR A 343 1.28 -2.09 -4.62
N GLN A 344 1.87 -1.63 -3.51
CA GLN A 344 3.29 -1.33 -3.38
C GLN A 344 4.00 -2.49 -2.69
N CYS A 345 4.93 -3.19 -3.38
CA CYS A 345 5.71 -4.28 -2.76
C CYS A 345 6.96 -3.78 -2.02
N GLY A 346 7.54 -2.67 -2.47
CA GLY A 346 8.58 -1.95 -1.76
C GLY A 346 8.04 -1.09 -0.63
N GLY A 347 8.91 -0.37 0.06
CA GLY A 347 8.50 0.50 1.17
C GLY A 347 9.62 0.78 2.15
N VAL A 348 9.24 1.17 3.36
CA VAL A 348 10.17 1.30 4.49
C VAL A 348 10.72 -0.08 4.84
N LYS A 349 12.05 -0.24 4.76
CA LYS A 349 12.69 -1.52 5.08
C LYS A 349 12.53 -1.85 6.56
N THR A 350 11.97 -3.03 6.84
CA THR A 350 11.73 -3.52 8.20
C THR A 350 12.14 -4.98 8.35
N ASP A 351 12.28 -5.41 9.61
CA ASP A 351 12.20 -6.83 9.93
C ASP A 351 10.72 -7.31 9.99
N VAL A 352 10.50 -8.59 10.26
CA VAL A 352 9.16 -9.20 10.35
C VAL A 352 8.33 -8.68 11.55
N ASP A 353 8.97 -8.03 12.50
CA ASP A 353 8.36 -7.40 13.67
C ASP A 353 8.08 -5.90 13.45
N GLY A 354 8.25 -5.41 12.22
CA GLY A 354 7.97 -4.04 11.81
C GLY A 354 9.01 -3.00 12.21
N LYS A 355 10.16 -3.41 12.74
CA LYS A 355 11.20 -2.50 13.21
C LYS A 355 11.99 -1.93 12.04
N THR A 356 12.13 -0.60 11.98
CA THR A 356 12.92 0.09 10.95
C THR A 356 14.38 0.29 11.38
N SER A 357 15.17 0.97 10.53
CA SER A 357 16.55 1.38 10.86
C SER A 357 16.62 2.51 11.90
N ILE A 358 15.49 3.08 12.34
CA ILE A 358 15.41 4.13 13.36
C ILE A 358 14.78 3.55 14.62
N ASN A 359 15.44 3.71 15.77
CA ASN A 359 14.92 3.21 17.03
C ASN A 359 13.59 3.88 17.41
N GLY A 360 12.58 3.05 17.75
CA GLY A 360 11.24 3.53 18.11
C GLY A 360 10.34 3.84 16.90
N LEU A 361 10.85 3.79 15.66
CA LEU A 361 10.05 3.87 14.44
C LEU A 361 9.75 2.48 13.91
N TYR A 362 8.46 2.21 13.72
CA TYR A 362 7.95 0.97 13.14
C TYR A 362 7.18 1.28 11.86
N ALA A 363 7.15 0.34 10.93
CA ALA A 363 6.30 0.38 9.74
C ALA A 363 5.67 -0.99 9.52
N ILE A 364 4.34 -1.04 9.30
CA ILE A 364 3.57 -2.28 9.28
C ILE A 364 2.57 -2.26 8.13
N GLY A 365 2.43 -3.40 7.43
CA GLY A 365 1.58 -3.56 6.25
C GLY A 365 2.19 -2.89 5.03
N GLU A 366 1.36 -2.45 4.07
CA GLU A 366 1.78 -2.02 2.74
C GLU A 366 2.83 -0.89 2.71
N VAL A 367 2.95 -0.07 3.75
CA VAL A 367 4.02 0.95 3.85
C VAL A 367 5.40 0.33 4.09
N ALA A 368 5.45 -0.91 4.58
CA ALA A 368 6.67 -1.65 4.90
C ALA A 368 7.19 -2.47 3.71
N CYS A 369 8.49 -2.73 3.70
CA CYS A 369 9.14 -3.72 2.86
C CYS A 369 9.83 -4.74 3.76
N THR A 370 9.11 -5.83 4.06
CA THR A 370 9.59 -6.92 4.93
C THR A 370 10.42 -7.95 4.18
N GLY A 371 10.22 -8.07 2.86
CA GLY A 371 10.70 -9.18 2.05
C GLY A 371 9.66 -10.27 1.79
N LEU A 372 8.44 -10.18 2.34
CA LEU A 372 7.36 -11.14 2.05
C LEU A 372 7.03 -11.20 0.56
N HIS A 373 6.87 -10.05 -0.06
CA HIS A 373 6.36 -9.96 -1.43
C HIS A 373 7.44 -10.02 -2.52
N GLY A 374 8.71 -9.88 -2.16
CA GLY A 374 9.79 -9.85 -3.14
C GLY A 374 9.53 -8.85 -4.27
N ALA A 375 9.64 -9.29 -5.52
CA ALA A 375 9.43 -8.46 -6.70
C ALA A 375 7.98 -8.43 -7.21
N ASN A 376 7.07 -9.23 -6.64
CA ASN A 376 5.65 -9.26 -6.99
C ASN A 376 4.85 -9.94 -5.89
N ARG A 377 3.73 -9.34 -5.51
CA ARG A 377 2.86 -9.80 -4.44
C ARG A 377 1.92 -10.92 -4.90
N LEU A 378 1.86 -12.01 -4.16
CA LEU A 378 0.77 -12.99 -4.27
C LEU A 378 -0.54 -12.35 -3.76
N ALA A 379 -1.64 -12.57 -4.46
CA ALA A 379 -2.96 -12.04 -4.10
C ALA A 379 -3.34 -12.45 -2.66
N SER A 380 -4.10 -11.60 -1.97
CA SER A 380 -4.62 -11.81 -0.60
C SER A 380 -3.58 -12.01 0.53
N ASN A 381 -2.27 -11.94 0.24
CA ASN A 381 -1.22 -11.90 1.26
C ASN A 381 -1.10 -10.54 1.97
N SER A 382 -1.62 -9.44 1.42
CA SER A 382 -1.45 -8.09 1.98
C SER A 382 -2.17 -7.89 3.31
N LEU A 383 -3.43 -8.34 3.39
CA LEU A 383 -4.20 -8.24 4.63
C LEU A 383 -3.60 -9.16 5.70
N LEU A 384 -3.09 -10.33 5.29
CA LEU A 384 -2.39 -11.24 6.17
C LEU A 384 -1.12 -10.61 6.75
N GLU A 385 -0.26 -10.05 5.91
CA GLU A 385 0.95 -9.35 6.34
C GLU A 385 0.63 -8.26 7.36
N GLY A 386 -0.36 -7.41 7.03
CA GLY A 386 -0.77 -6.32 7.90
C GLY A 386 -1.25 -6.77 9.27
N ALA A 387 -2.02 -7.85 9.34
CA ALA A 387 -2.53 -8.41 10.59
C ALA A 387 -1.42 -9.10 11.41
N VAL A 388 -0.64 -9.98 10.78
CA VAL A 388 0.44 -10.73 11.46
C VAL A 388 1.49 -9.79 12.02
N MET A 389 1.98 -8.84 11.21
CA MET A 389 2.99 -7.88 11.67
C MET A 389 2.48 -7.01 12.83
N ALA A 390 1.20 -6.61 12.82
CA ALA A 390 0.62 -5.82 13.89
C ALA A 390 0.74 -6.52 15.25
N PHE A 391 0.36 -7.79 15.32
CA PHE A 391 0.45 -8.57 16.57
C PHE A 391 1.89 -8.84 16.98
N ARG A 392 2.76 -9.17 16.03
CA ARG A 392 4.18 -9.43 16.29
C ARG A 392 4.92 -8.19 16.79
N ALA A 393 4.65 -7.03 16.19
CA ALA A 393 5.29 -5.78 16.59
C ALA A 393 4.98 -5.43 18.05
N VAL A 394 3.72 -5.59 18.51
CA VAL A 394 3.36 -5.35 19.91
C VAL A 394 4.09 -6.32 20.84
N GLU A 395 4.12 -7.60 20.52
CA GLU A 395 4.83 -8.62 21.31
C GLU A 395 6.33 -8.28 21.43
N LYS A 396 6.96 -7.88 20.31
CA LYS A 396 8.36 -7.47 20.28
C LYS A 396 8.63 -6.25 21.14
N ILE A 397 7.83 -5.19 20.99
CA ILE A 397 7.93 -3.96 21.77
C ILE A 397 7.82 -4.26 23.26
N ASN A 398 6.86 -5.08 23.66
CA ASN A 398 6.67 -5.46 25.08
C ASN A 398 7.86 -6.23 25.65
N THR A 399 8.44 -7.10 24.84
CA THR A 399 9.63 -7.86 25.24
C THR A 399 10.85 -6.95 25.40
N GLU A 400 11.03 -5.98 24.49
CA GLU A 400 12.12 -5.00 24.55
C GLU A 400 11.94 -4.01 25.71
N ASN A 401 10.72 -3.53 25.98
CA ASN A 401 10.43 -2.61 27.09
C ASN A 401 10.73 -3.23 28.48
N LYS A 402 10.52 -4.54 28.62
CA LYS A 402 10.90 -5.26 29.87
C LYS A 402 12.42 -5.27 30.11
N LYS A 403 13.22 -5.20 29.04
CA LYS A 403 14.70 -5.25 29.10
C LYS A 403 15.34 -3.87 29.18
N ASN A 404 14.73 -2.85 28.56
CA ASN A 404 15.30 -1.50 28.45
C ASN A 404 14.32 -0.45 28.97
N ARG A 405 14.72 0.35 29.96
CA ARG A 405 13.94 1.53 30.37
C ARG A 405 14.09 2.65 29.32
N PRO A 406 13.02 3.38 28.97
CA PRO A 406 13.09 4.49 28.01
C PRO A 406 14.10 5.54 28.44
N LYS A 407 15.07 5.86 27.57
CA LYS A 407 16.19 6.77 27.84
C LYS A 407 15.81 8.26 27.76
N ASN A 408 14.73 8.61 27.05
CA ASN A 408 14.44 9.99 26.63
C ASN A 408 13.37 10.72 27.47
N LYS A 409 13.30 10.46 28.80
CA LYS A 409 12.26 11.05 29.65
C LYS A 409 12.23 12.59 29.72
N ASN A 410 13.35 13.26 29.45
CA ASN A 410 13.49 14.72 29.60
C ASN A 410 13.80 15.46 28.28
N LEU A 411 13.53 14.85 27.14
CA LEU A 411 13.77 15.49 25.86
C LEU A 411 12.79 16.67 25.67
N ILE A 412 13.31 17.86 25.38
CA ILE A 412 12.51 19.02 25.00
C ILE A 412 12.25 18.92 23.49
N ILE A 413 10.98 18.77 23.14
CA ILE A 413 10.52 18.80 21.75
C ILE A 413 9.94 20.20 21.52
N PRO A 414 10.45 20.97 20.56
CA PRO A 414 9.88 22.27 20.23
C PRO A 414 8.48 22.11 19.65
N ASP A 415 7.58 23.01 19.98
CA ASP A 415 6.31 23.11 19.29
C ASP A 415 6.56 23.63 17.86
N TRP A 416 5.63 23.29 16.97
CA TRP A 416 5.71 23.77 15.59
C TRP A 416 5.56 25.30 15.53
N THR A 417 6.39 25.94 14.72
CA THR A 417 6.26 27.37 14.42
C THR A 417 6.16 27.56 12.91
N SER A 418 5.13 28.24 12.45
CA SER A 418 4.94 28.54 11.02
C SER A 418 5.85 29.67 10.51
N GLY A 419 6.61 30.33 11.41
CA GLY A 419 7.48 31.44 11.04
C GLY A 419 6.71 32.58 10.37
N GLU A 420 7.23 33.04 9.22
CA GLU A 420 6.66 34.12 8.40
C GLU A 420 5.79 33.54 7.24
N ALA A 421 5.39 32.25 7.29
CA ALA A 421 4.60 31.62 6.23
C ALA A 421 3.23 32.30 6.07
N GLU A 422 2.88 32.61 4.83
CA GLU A 422 1.63 33.26 4.43
C GLU A 422 0.52 32.23 4.19
N ASP A 423 -0.72 32.70 4.12
CA ASP A 423 -1.83 31.82 3.69
C ASP A 423 -1.68 31.47 2.21
N VAL A 424 -2.03 30.23 1.85
CA VAL A 424 -1.98 29.76 0.45
C VAL A 424 -2.98 30.58 -0.37
N ASP A 425 -2.49 31.37 -1.30
CA ASP A 425 -3.28 32.25 -2.17
C ASP A 425 -3.71 31.55 -3.48
N GLU A 426 -2.93 30.57 -3.97
CA GLU A 426 -3.15 29.88 -5.25
C GLU A 426 -3.13 28.36 -5.12
N LEU A 427 -4.22 27.74 -4.67
CA LEU A 427 -4.37 26.28 -4.65
C LEU A 427 -4.23 25.62 -6.04
N VAL A 428 -4.44 26.38 -7.11
CA VAL A 428 -4.30 25.90 -8.48
C VAL A 428 -2.89 25.36 -8.77
N VAL A 429 -1.85 25.95 -8.17
CA VAL A 429 -0.45 25.49 -8.32
C VAL A 429 -0.27 24.10 -7.73
N ILE A 430 -0.86 23.83 -6.56
CA ILE A 430 -0.81 22.53 -5.90
C ILE A 430 -1.48 21.47 -6.78
N TYR A 431 -2.70 21.74 -7.26
CA TYR A 431 -3.45 20.78 -8.09
C TYR A 431 -2.79 20.55 -9.45
N HIS A 432 -2.19 21.58 -10.05
CA HIS A 432 -1.43 21.46 -11.29
C HIS A 432 -0.23 20.53 -11.11
N ASN A 433 0.60 20.78 -10.11
CA ASN A 433 1.79 19.97 -9.83
C ASN A 433 1.42 18.53 -9.47
N TRP A 434 0.32 18.32 -8.72
CA TRP A 434 -0.21 16.99 -8.46
C TRP A 434 -0.57 16.24 -9.74
N ASP A 435 -1.34 16.87 -10.64
CA ASP A 435 -1.76 16.22 -11.90
C ASP A 435 -0.56 15.95 -12.80
N GLU A 436 0.41 16.87 -12.84
CA GLU A 436 1.65 16.70 -13.60
C GLU A 436 2.46 15.48 -13.10
N ILE A 437 2.66 15.32 -11.79
CA ILE A 437 3.37 14.15 -11.22
C ILE A 437 2.67 12.86 -11.64
N ARG A 438 1.35 12.78 -11.50
CA ARG A 438 0.58 11.58 -11.81
C ARG A 438 0.65 11.20 -13.29
N ARG A 439 0.55 12.19 -14.21
CA ARG A 439 0.70 11.98 -15.65
C ARG A 439 2.12 11.56 -15.99
N LEU A 440 3.12 12.23 -15.43
CA LEU A 440 4.53 11.89 -15.62
C LEU A 440 4.82 10.42 -15.24
N MET A 441 4.34 10.01 -14.06
CA MET A 441 4.53 8.65 -13.56
C MET A 441 3.79 7.63 -14.41
N TRP A 442 2.57 7.95 -14.87
CA TRP A 442 1.81 7.08 -15.76
C TRP A 442 2.49 6.91 -17.12
N ASP A 443 2.93 7.99 -17.75
CA ASP A 443 3.45 7.97 -19.11
C ASP A 443 4.88 7.38 -19.20
N TYR A 444 5.71 7.59 -18.16
CA TYR A 444 7.13 7.24 -18.21
C TYR A 444 7.57 6.13 -17.26
N VAL A 445 6.82 5.86 -16.18
CA VAL A 445 7.29 5.02 -15.06
C VAL A 445 6.32 3.88 -14.71
N SER A 446 5.29 3.68 -15.52
CA SER A 446 4.26 2.67 -15.28
C SER A 446 4.75 1.22 -15.56
N ILE A 447 4.03 0.46 -16.38
CA ILE A 447 4.22 -0.99 -16.57
C ILE A 447 5.49 -1.31 -17.37
N VAL A 448 5.72 -0.61 -18.50
CA VAL A 448 6.87 -0.81 -19.38
C VAL A 448 7.79 0.40 -19.34
N ARG A 449 9.01 0.20 -18.91
CA ARG A 449 10.01 1.25 -18.63
C ARG A 449 11.16 1.25 -19.63
N THR A 450 11.87 2.38 -19.74
CA THR A 450 13.15 2.50 -20.44
C THR A 450 14.06 3.49 -19.71
N ASN A 451 15.36 3.34 -19.80
CA ASN A 451 16.35 4.26 -19.22
C ASN A 451 16.08 5.71 -19.64
N LYS A 452 15.73 5.92 -20.93
CA LYS A 452 15.44 7.25 -21.47
C LYS A 452 14.21 7.87 -20.82
N ARG A 453 13.12 7.11 -20.61
CA ARG A 453 11.91 7.57 -19.93
C ARG A 453 12.18 7.84 -18.45
N LEU A 454 12.85 6.93 -17.76
CA LEU A 454 13.20 7.08 -16.34
C LEU A 454 14.09 8.32 -16.10
N LYS A 455 15.08 8.58 -16.98
CA LYS A 455 15.91 9.78 -16.89
C LYS A 455 15.09 11.07 -17.04
N ARG A 456 14.16 11.12 -17.99
CA ARG A 456 13.25 12.27 -18.18
C ARG A 456 12.39 12.50 -16.94
N ALA A 457 11.81 11.41 -16.39
CA ALA A 457 11.00 11.48 -15.18
C ALA A 457 11.83 12.00 -13.99
N ALA A 458 13.05 11.49 -13.79
CA ALA A 458 13.94 11.95 -12.73
C ALA A 458 14.25 13.44 -12.81
N THR A 459 14.59 13.95 -14.03
CA THR A 459 14.87 15.37 -14.24
C THR A 459 13.66 16.24 -13.93
N ARG A 460 12.47 15.84 -14.36
CA ARG A 460 11.25 16.61 -14.13
C ARG A 460 10.83 16.60 -12.66
N LEU A 461 10.90 15.44 -11.99
CA LEU A 461 10.62 15.33 -10.56
C LEU A 461 11.59 16.14 -9.70
N LEU A 462 12.86 16.26 -10.11
CA LEU A 462 13.82 17.11 -9.40
C LEU A 462 13.39 18.59 -9.43
N ASN A 463 12.90 19.09 -10.56
CA ASN A 463 12.41 20.47 -10.67
C ASN A 463 11.13 20.66 -9.83
N LEU A 464 10.15 19.76 -9.99
CA LEU A 464 8.91 19.79 -9.20
C LEU A 464 9.19 19.73 -7.69
N ARG A 465 10.16 18.93 -7.27
CA ARG A 465 10.55 18.84 -5.86
C ARG A 465 11.08 20.18 -5.32
N LYS A 466 11.88 20.91 -6.10
CA LYS A 466 12.35 22.25 -5.71
C LYS A 466 11.20 23.23 -5.58
N GLU A 467 10.32 23.28 -6.56
CA GLU A 467 9.13 24.15 -6.56
C GLU A 467 8.22 23.83 -5.35
N VAL A 468 7.94 22.55 -5.09
CA VAL A 468 7.13 22.11 -3.95
C VAL A 468 7.81 22.42 -2.62
N GLN A 469 9.14 22.29 -2.53
CA GLN A 469 9.89 22.61 -1.32
C GLN A 469 9.88 24.13 -1.05
N GLU A 470 10.05 24.95 -2.07
CA GLU A 470 9.94 26.42 -1.96
C GLU A 470 8.53 26.81 -1.50
N PHE A 471 7.50 26.24 -2.12
CA PHE A 471 6.11 26.48 -1.74
C PHE A 471 5.81 26.03 -0.29
N TYR A 472 6.36 24.90 0.14
CA TYR A 472 6.20 24.37 1.51
C TYR A 472 6.77 25.30 2.59
N TRP A 473 7.85 26.03 2.33
CA TRP A 473 8.46 26.95 3.29
C TRP A 473 7.84 28.35 3.28
N ASN A 474 7.25 28.76 2.17
CA ASN A 474 6.67 30.09 2.02
C ASN A 474 5.21 30.17 2.49
N PHE A 475 4.49 29.05 2.49
CA PHE A 475 3.06 29.03 2.80
C PHE A 475 2.73 28.19 4.03
N LYS A 476 1.63 28.57 4.71
CA LYS A 476 1.07 27.77 5.82
C LYS A 476 0.69 26.38 5.33
N ILE A 477 0.95 25.40 6.17
CA ILE A 477 0.72 23.99 5.85
C ILE A 477 -0.78 23.71 5.76
N CYS A 478 -1.19 23.11 4.64
CA CYS A 478 -2.51 22.51 4.43
C CYS A 478 -2.36 21.07 3.95
N SER A 479 -3.46 20.31 3.97
CA SER A 479 -3.46 18.89 3.59
C SER A 479 -3.01 18.66 2.16
N GLU A 480 -3.45 19.49 1.24
CA GLU A 480 -3.12 19.41 -0.18
C GLU A 480 -1.62 19.59 -0.43
N LEU A 481 -1.01 20.53 0.29
CA LEU A 481 0.44 20.79 0.21
C LEU A 481 1.25 19.63 0.82
N LEU A 482 0.78 19.06 1.94
CA LEU A 482 1.40 17.88 2.55
C LEU A 482 1.34 16.66 1.62
N GLU A 483 0.18 16.41 1.03
CA GLU A 483 0.01 15.32 0.07
C GLU A 483 0.89 15.51 -1.17
N LEU A 484 0.98 16.73 -1.72
CA LEU A 484 1.85 17.05 -2.85
C LEU A 484 3.33 16.80 -2.52
N ARG A 485 3.78 17.28 -1.35
CA ARG A 485 5.15 17.05 -0.86
C ARG A 485 5.47 15.56 -0.73
N ASN A 486 4.56 14.78 -0.16
CA ASN A 486 4.72 13.33 -0.02
C ASN A 486 4.70 12.62 -1.38
N LEU A 487 3.86 13.08 -2.31
CA LEU A 487 3.73 12.52 -3.64
C LEU A 487 5.02 12.67 -4.45
N VAL A 488 5.65 13.85 -4.45
CA VAL A 488 6.89 14.10 -5.19
C VAL A 488 8.07 13.31 -4.61
N ASP A 489 8.16 13.20 -3.28
CA ASP A 489 9.18 12.37 -2.61
C ASP A 489 9.00 10.89 -2.99
N THR A 490 7.78 10.39 -2.92
CA THR A 490 7.44 9.00 -3.26
C THR A 490 7.71 8.69 -4.73
N ALA A 491 7.27 9.55 -5.65
CA ALA A 491 7.54 9.42 -7.08
C ALA A 491 9.05 9.36 -7.37
N SER A 492 9.82 10.22 -6.69
CA SER A 492 11.28 10.25 -6.81
C SER A 492 11.93 8.94 -6.33
N LEU A 493 11.43 8.35 -5.25
CA LEU A 493 11.89 7.05 -4.73
C LEU A 493 11.62 5.92 -5.72
N VAL A 494 10.43 5.87 -6.33
CA VAL A 494 10.09 4.88 -7.36
C VAL A 494 11.03 4.98 -8.55
N VAL A 495 11.27 6.19 -9.05
CA VAL A 495 12.15 6.42 -10.21
C VAL A 495 13.60 6.08 -9.87
N ASN A 496 14.11 6.48 -8.70
CA ASN A 496 15.47 6.18 -8.26
C ASN A 496 15.73 4.67 -8.14
N CYS A 497 14.81 3.93 -7.54
CA CYS A 497 14.93 2.47 -7.43
C CYS A 497 14.84 1.81 -8.82
N ALA A 498 13.92 2.25 -9.69
CA ALA A 498 13.80 1.76 -11.06
C ALA A 498 15.06 2.02 -11.90
N GLN A 499 15.74 3.16 -11.70
CA GLN A 499 17.01 3.45 -12.39
C GLN A 499 18.17 2.60 -11.89
N LYS A 500 18.18 2.20 -10.61
CA LYS A 500 19.21 1.34 -10.01
C LYS A 500 19.11 -0.10 -10.51
N ARG A 501 17.90 -0.62 -10.73
CA ARG A 501 17.69 -2.00 -11.17
C ARG A 501 18.00 -2.17 -12.66
N LYS A 502 18.99 -3.01 -12.96
CA LYS A 502 19.48 -3.31 -14.33
C LYS A 502 19.13 -4.75 -14.72
N GLU A 503 17.85 -5.08 -14.60
CA GLU A 503 17.24 -6.34 -15.01
C GLU A 503 15.71 -6.14 -15.12
N SER A 504 15.00 -7.07 -15.75
CA SER A 504 13.55 -7.20 -15.64
C SER A 504 13.24 -8.34 -14.68
N ARG A 505 12.45 -8.04 -13.61
CA ARG A 505 12.09 -9.00 -12.56
C ARG A 505 10.71 -8.65 -12.01
N GLY A 506 9.80 -9.62 -11.97
CA GLY A 506 8.47 -9.42 -11.42
C GLY A 506 7.77 -8.19 -12.01
N LEU A 507 7.42 -7.25 -11.16
CA LEU A 507 6.70 -6.01 -11.53
C LEU A 507 7.59 -4.95 -12.22
N HIS A 508 8.90 -5.07 -12.15
CA HIS A 508 9.80 -4.17 -12.84
C HIS A 508 10.19 -4.75 -14.21
N TYR A 509 9.62 -4.18 -15.26
CA TYR A 509 9.93 -4.54 -16.65
C TYR A 509 10.54 -3.37 -17.40
N THR A 510 11.72 -3.57 -17.99
CA THR A 510 12.42 -2.54 -18.78
C THR A 510 12.94 -3.09 -20.10
N LEU A 511 12.70 -2.35 -21.19
CA LEU A 511 13.13 -2.75 -22.52
C LEU A 511 14.65 -2.70 -22.70
N ASP A 512 15.37 -1.90 -21.88
CA ASP A 512 16.84 -1.81 -21.96
C ASP A 512 17.54 -2.98 -21.27
N PHE A 513 16.86 -3.70 -20.39
CA PHE A 513 17.38 -4.88 -19.67
C PHE A 513 16.25 -5.91 -19.55
N PRO A 514 15.86 -6.58 -20.66
CA PRO A 514 14.70 -7.47 -20.68
C PRO A 514 14.88 -8.76 -19.88
N ASP A 515 16.14 -9.18 -19.69
CA ASP A 515 16.47 -10.43 -19.03
C ASP A 515 16.43 -10.32 -17.51
N THR A 516 16.05 -11.41 -16.86
CA THR A 516 16.11 -11.56 -15.40
C THR A 516 17.45 -12.20 -15.04
N LYS A 517 18.19 -11.61 -14.10
CA LYS A 517 19.42 -12.18 -13.55
C LYS A 517 19.12 -13.42 -12.72
N ASP A 518 20.13 -14.23 -12.46
CA ASP A 518 20.01 -15.36 -11.52
C ASP A 518 19.50 -14.84 -10.16
N SER A 519 18.65 -15.62 -9.50
CA SER A 519 18.12 -15.29 -8.17
C SER A 519 19.22 -15.11 -7.12
N LYS A 520 20.36 -15.78 -7.27
CA LYS A 520 21.54 -15.61 -6.40
C LYS A 520 22.22 -14.24 -6.55
N GLU A 521 22.03 -13.57 -7.69
CA GLU A 521 22.53 -12.22 -7.97
C GLU A 521 21.49 -11.14 -7.73
N ALA A 522 20.25 -11.54 -7.41
CA ALA A 522 19.16 -10.61 -7.16
C ALA A 522 19.38 -9.89 -5.82
N ASN A 523 19.40 -8.56 -5.86
CA ASN A 523 19.60 -7.74 -4.68
C ASN A 523 18.45 -6.74 -4.52
N ASN A 524 18.14 -6.41 -3.27
CA ASN A 524 17.21 -5.33 -2.97
C ASN A 524 17.81 -3.98 -3.37
N THR A 525 17.02 -3.11 -3.98
CA THR A 525 17.40 -1.71 -4.16
C THR A 525 17.16 -0.98 -2.83
N ILE A 526 18.20 -0.31 -2.32
CA ILE A 526 18.10 0.43 -1.06
C ILE A 526 18.41 1.90 -1.33
N THR A 527 17.63 2.78 -0.71
CA THR A 527 17.79 4.24 -0.76
C THR A 527 17.61 4.81 0.64
N LYS A 528 18.42 5.80 0.99
CA LYS A 528 18.36 6.54 2.24
C LYS A 528 18.42 8.04 1.94
N PHE A 529 17.81 8.86 2.78
CA PHE A 529 17.87 10.31 2.65
C PHE A 529 19.30 10.80 2.89
N ASP A 530 19.86 11.50 1.90
CA ASP A 530 21.18 12.13 2.03
C ASP A 530 21.01 13.63 2.27
N ARG A 531 21.28 14.07 3.50
CA ARG A 531 21.19 15.47 3.89
C ARG A 531 22.26 16.35 3.23
N ASN A 532 23.43 15.80 2.93
CA ASN A 532 24.54 16.55 2.37
C ASN A 532 24.30 16.90 0.89
N SER A 533 23.55 16.09 0.15
CA SER A 533 23.22 16.37 -1.24
C SER A 533 22.20 17.52 -1.41
N ASN A 534 21.42 17.85 -0.38
CA ASN A 534 20.46 18.96 -0.42
C ASN A 534 21.10 20.30 -0.01
N ALA A 535 22.13 20.29 0.83
CA ALA A 535 22.84 21.52 1.24
C ALA A 535 23.71 22.15 0.11
N SER A 536 24.12 21.36 -0.89
CA SER A 536 24.90 21.85 -2.03
C SER A 536 24.06 22.48 -3.16
N SER A 537 22.72 22.48 -3.05
CA SER A 537 21.81 23.16 -3.99
C SER A 537 21.36 24.54 -3.49
N GLU A 538 21.80 24.96 -2.29
CA GLU A 538 21.51 26.27 -1.68
C GLU A 538 22.69 27.28 -1.78
N SER A 539 23.77 26.94 -2.54
CA SER A 539 24.90 27.83 -2.81
C SER A 539 24.87 28.37 -4.23
#